data_00ed9c17f772f2af0348111ad930bce8
#
_entry.id   00ed9c17f772f2af0348111ad930bce8
#
_cell.length_a   1.000
_cell.length_b   1.000
_cell.length_c   1.000
_cell.angle_alpha   90.00
_cell.angle_beta   90.00
_cell.angle_gamma   90.00
#
_symmetry.space_group_name_H-M   'P 1'
#
loop_
_entity.id
_entity.type
_entity.pdbx_description
1 polymer ?
#
loop_
_entity_poly.entity_id
_entity_poly.type
_entity_poly.pdbx_seq_one_letter_code
_entity_poly.pdbx_strand_id
1 'polypeptide(L)'
;MEEILKYFPLLTAEQRRQIAMLDALYRDWNSKINVISRKDIVNLYVHHVLHSLAIAKFISFKPGTRVLDFGTGGGFPGIPLAIMYPEVSFRLIDGTGKKIRVATEVATALGLKNVEAVHLRGEEEKGKYDFIVSRAVMPLPDLMKIVRKNIGAKSVNAIENGVIVLKGGDL
;
A
#
# COMPACT_ATOMS: atom_id res chain seq x y z
N MET A 1 2.95 -17.19 3.37
CA MET A 1 1.77 -17.43 2.49
C MET A 1 0.59 -18.06 3.21
N GLU A 2 0.80 -19.05 4.06
CA GLU A 2 -0.28 -19.69 4.83
C GLU A 2 -1.07 -18.71 5.68
N GLU A 3 -0.39 -17.78 6.34
CA GLU A 3 -1.02 -16.76 7.18
C GLU A 3 -1.99 -15.88 6.37
N ILE A 4 -1.63 -15.57 5.13
CA ILE A 4 -2.49 -14.77 4.26
C ILE A 4 -3.75 -15.55 3.89
N LEU A 5 -3.60 -16.81 3.49
CA LEU A 5 -4.72 -17.67 3.10
C LEU A 5 -5.68 -17.93 4.26
N LYS A 6 -5.17 -17.97 5.50
CA LYS A 6 -5.99 -18.14 6.70
C LYS A 6 -7.02 -17.02 6.86
N TYR A 7 -6.61 -15.78 6.59
CA TYR A 7 -7.47 -14.59 6.74
C TYR A 7 -8.20 -14.21 5.46
N PHE A 8 -7.68 -14.64 4.30
CA PHE A 8 -8.24 -14.34 2.99
C PHE A 8 -8.36 -15.62 2.14
N PRO A 9 -9.32 -16.52 2.49
CA PRO A 9 -9.40 -17.82 1.81
C PRO A 9 -9.98 -17.76 0.39
N LEU A 10 -10.62 -16.65 0.01
CA LEU A 10 -11.34 -16.52 -1.27
C LEU A 10 -10.53 -15.80 -2.35
N LEU A 11 -9.20 -15.75 -2.22
CA LEU A 11 -8.35 -15.16 -3.25
C LEU A 11 -8.45 -15.92 -4.57
N THR A 12 -8.46 -15.17 -5.68
CA THR A 12 -8.38 -15.77 -7.01
C THR A 12 -7.01 -16.43 -7.23
N ALA A 13 -6.90 -17.29 -8.24
CA ALA A 13 -5.62 -17.90 -8.58
C ALA A 13 -4.56 -16.84 -8.93
N GLU A 14 -4.95 -15.78 -9.64
CA GLU A 14 -4.04 -14.67 -9.97
C GLU A 14 -3.59 -13.91 -8.73
N GLN A 15 -4.48 -13.61 -7.79
CA GLN A 15 -4.12 -12.95 -6.54
C GLN A 15 -3.17 -13.81 -5.71
N ARG A 16 -3.40 -15.12 -5.63
CA ARG A 16 -2.49 -16.06 -4.94
C ARG A 16 -1.11 -16.06 -5.58
N ARG A 17 -1.04 -16.07 -6.91
CA ARG A 17 0.21 -16.00 -7.66
C ARG A 17 0.97 -14.72 -7.34
N GLN A 18 0.29 -13.59 -7.39
CA GLN A 18 0.90 -12.29 -7.12
C GLN A 18 1.44 -12.20 -5.69
N ILE A 19 0.64 -12.62 -4.70
CA ILE A 19 1.08 -12.62 -3.30
C ILE A 19 2.26 -13.57 -3.09
N ALA A 20 2.23 -14.74 -3.71
CA ALA A 20 3.32 -15.70 -3.58
C ALA A 20 4.65 -15.18 -4.15
N MET A 21 4.60 -14.30 -5.15
CA MET A 21 5.81 -13.71 -5.76
C MET A 21 6.46 -12.62 -4.89
N LEU A 22 5.73 -12.04 -3.94
CA LEU A 22 6.21 -10.89 -3.17
C LEU A 22 7.50 -11.17 -2.41
N ASP A 23 7.63 -12.32 -1.78
CA ASP A 23 8.82 -12.66 -0.98
C ASP A 23 10.10 -12.63 -1.82
N ALA A 24 10.11 -13.32 -2.95
CA ALA A 24 11.28 -13.37 -3.83
C ALA A 24 11.60 -12.00 -4.43
N LEU A 25 10.58 -11.25 -4.84
CA LEU A 25 10.78 -9.92 -5.42
C LEU A 25 11.38 -8.94 -4.41
N TYR A 26 10.84 -8.89 -3.20
CA TYR A 26 11.36 -7.97 -2.18
C TYR A 26 12.73 -8.39 -1.65
N ARG A 27 13.01 -9.69 -1.52
CA ARG A 27 14.35 -10.16 -1.14
C ARG A 27 15.38 -9.76 -2.19
N ASP A 28 15.08 -9.94 -3.47
CA ASP A 28 15.97 -9.56 -4.56
C ASP A 28 16.25 -8.05 -4.56
N TRP A 29 15.21 -7.23 -4.50
CA TRP A 29 15.36 -5.78 -4.46
C TRP A 29 16.03 -5.30 -3.18
N ASN A 30 15.72 -5.92 -2.04
CA ASN A 30 16.30 -5.55 -0.76
C ASN A 30 17.81 -5.85 -0.68
N SER A 31 18.30 -6.82 -1.47
CA SER A 31 19.73 -7.06 -1.61
C SER A 31 20.46 -5.92 -2.32
N LYS A 32 19.75 -5.14 -3.12
CA LYS A 32 20.28 -4.01 -3.89
C LYS A 32 20.00 -2.67 -3.22
N ILE A 33 18.80 -2.50 -2.67
CA ILE A 33 18.32 -1.27 -2.04
C ILE A 33 17.59 -1.63 -0.76
N ASN A 34 18.05 -1.14 0.40
CA ASN A 34 17.41 -1.39 1.69
C ASN A 34 16.07 -0.67 1.81
N VAL A 35 14.97 -1.37 1.52
CA VAL A 35 13.60 -0.87 1.70
C VAL A 35 12.89 -1.48 2.90
N ILE A 36 13.38 -2.65 3.36
CA ILE A 36 12.85 -3.41 4.50
C ILE A 36 14.04 -3.81 5.37
N SER A 37 13.90 -3.75 6.69
CA SER A 37 14.96 -4.20 7.60
C SER A 37 15.22 -5.70 7.43
N ARG A 38 16.45 -6.14 7.75
CA ARG A 38 16.81 -7.57 7.68
C ARG A 38 15.91 -8.45 8.54
N LYS A 39 15.49 -7.93 9.69
CA LYS A 39 14.59 -8.63 10.61
C LYS A 39 13.20 -8.78 9.99
N ASP A 40 12.69 -7.74 9.35
CA ASP A 40 11.35 -7.73 8.80
C ASP A 40 11.23 -8.51 7.50
N ILE A 41 12.28 -8.54 6.67
CA ILE A 41 12.25 -9.29 5.40
C ILE A 41 12.08 -10.79 5.63
N VAL A 42 12.60 -11.33 6.71
CA VAL A 42 12.45 -12.75 7.07
C VAL A 42 10.98 -13.09 7.30
N ASN A 43 10.21 -12.15 7.84
CA ASN A 43 8.79 -12.29 8.15
C ASN A 43 7.93 -11.37 7.28
N LEU A 44 8.25 -11.26 5.99
CA LEU A 44 7.58 -10.36 5.07
C LEU A 44 6.05 -10.49 5.10
N TYR A 45 5.54 -11.72 5.03
CA TYR A 45 4.10 -11.94 4.95
C TYR A 45 3.35 -11.52 6.21
N VAL A 46 3.93 -11.69 7.39
CA VAL A 46 3.29 -11.26 8.65
C VAL A 46 3.49 -9.77 8.89
N HIS A 47 4.73 -9.28 8.80
CA HIS A 47 5.07 -7.91 9.21
C HIS A 47 4.66 -6.85 8.18
N HIS A 48 4.61 -7.19 6.90
CA HIS A 48 4.31 -6.22 5.85
C HIS A 48 3.06 -6.54 5.07
N VAL A 49 2.92 -7.75 4.54
CA VAL A 49 1.79 -8.09 3.68
C VAL A 49 0.50 -8.19 4.48
N LEU A 50 0.46 -9.04 5.51
CA LEU A 50 -0.73 -9.20 6.33
C LEU A 50 -1.08 -7.92 7.07
N HIS A 51 -0.09 -7.20 7.58
CA HIS A 51 -0.30 -5.89 8.23
C HIS A 51 -0.96 -4.91 7.26
N SER A 52 -0.46 -4.82 6.02
CA SER A 52 -1.08 -3.98 4.99
C SER A 52 -2.51 -4.38 4.69
N LEU A 53 -2.78 -5.69 4.62
CA LEU A 53 -4.11 -6.22 4.32
C LEU A 53 -5.10 -6.10 5.49
N ALA A 54 -4.67 -5.68 6.66
CA ALA A 54 -5.58 -5.37 7.76
C ALA A 54 -6.62 -4.32 7.34
N ILE A 55 -6.24 -3.38 6.46
CA ILE A 55 -7.17 -2.41 5.88
C ILE A 55 -8.33 -3.11 5.15
N ALA A 56 -8.03 -4.20 4.43
CA ALA A 56 -9.04 -4.97 3.69
C ALA A 56 -10.05 -5.69 4.60
N LYS A 57 -9.71 -5.91 5.87
CA LYS A 57 -10.66 -6.43 6.86
C LYS A 57 -11.56 -5.33 7.42
N PHE A 58 -11.08 -4.09 7.40
CA PHE A 58 -11.82 -2.95 7.92
C PHE A 58 -12.77 -2.35 6.87
N ILE A 59 -12.33 -2.24 5.62
CA ILE A 59 -13.11 -1.66 4.54
C ILE A 59 -12.97 -2.49 3.27
N SER A 60 -14.07 -2.63 2.54
CA SER A 60 -14.08 -3.18 1.19
C SER A 60 -14.27 -2.04 0.20
N PHE A 61 -13.21 -1.68 -0.51
CA PHE A 61 -13.28 -0.60 -1.50
C PHE A 61 -14.12 -1.00 -2.71
N LYS A 62 -15.04 -0.13 -3.10
CA LYS A 62 -15.84 -0.34 -4.31
C LYS A 62 -15.00 -0.11 -5.57
N PRO A 63 -15.32 -0.78 -6.69
CA PRO A 63 -14.69 -0.50 -7.97
C PRO A 63 -14.74 1.01 -8.29
N GLY A 64 -13.63 1.52 -8.83
CA GLY A 64 -13.51 2.93 -9.15
C GLY A 64 -13.02 3.82 -8.00
N THR A 65 -12.86 3.27 -6.80
CA THR A 65 -12.26 3.99 -5.66
C THR A 65 -10.83 4.41 -6.00
N ARG A 66 -10.43 5.59 -5.57
CA ARG A 66 -9.08 6.12 -5.74
C ARG A 66 -8.39 6.23 -4.39
N VAL A 67 -7.25 5.59 -4.26
CA VAL A 67 -6.47 5.54 -3.01
C VAL A 67 -5.08 6.12 -3.23
N LEU A 68 -4.67 7.01 -2.33
CA LEU A 68 -3.30 7.51 -2.26
C LEU A 68 -2.58 6.79 -1.11
N ASP A 69 -1.43 6.18 -1.39
CA ASP A 69 -0.54 5.64 -0.38
C ASP A 69 0.58 6.66 -0.12
N PHE A 70 0.50 7.32 1.02
CA PHE A 70 1.42 8.38 1.41
C PHE A 70 2.62 7.80 2.16
N GLY A 71 3.80 8.05 1.64
CA GLY A 71 5.02 7.50 2.22
C GLY A 71 5.11 6.00 2.05
N THR A 72 4.82 5.52 0.85
CA THR A 72 4.70 4.09 0.55
C THR A 72 5.99 3.28 0.80
N GLY A 73 7.14 3.92 0.83
CA GLY A 73 8.42 3.21 0.87
C GLY A 73 8.59 2.34 -0.37
N GLY A 74 8.86 1.06 -0.15
CA GLY A 74 8.97 0.07 -1.24
C GLY A 74 7.64 -0.45 -1.77
N GLY A 75 6.49 0.07 -1.30
CA GLY A 75 5.18 -0.31 -1.83
C GLY A 75 4.16 -0.81 -0.81
N PHE A 76 4.30 -0.45 0.47
CA PHE A 76 3.38 -0.88 1.53
C PHE A 76 2.65 0.32 2.16
N PRO A 77 1.33 0.25 2.38
CA PRO A 77 0.43 -0.88 2.13
C PRO A 77 -0.09 -0.99 0.70
N GLY A 78 0.31 -0.10 -0.21
CA GLY A 78 -0.29 0.06 -1.54
C GLY A 78 -0.27 -1.18 -2.41
N ILE A 79 0.87 -1.87 -2.54
CA ILE A 79 0.98 -3.05 -3.43
C ILE A 79 0.12 -4.22 -2.95
N PRO A 80 0.17 -4.64 -1.67
CA PRO A 80 -0.77 -5.67 -1.21
C PRO A 80 -2.23 -5.32 -1.42
N LEU A 81 -2.62 -4.06 -1.17
CA LEU A 81 -3.99 -3.61 -1.38
C LEU A 81 -4.38 -3.62 -2.86
N ALA A 82 -3.46 -3.25 -3.74
CA ALA A 82 -3.70 -3.27 -5.19
C ALA A 82 -3.94 -4.69 -5.70
N ILE A 83 -3.27 -5.67 -5.13
CA ILE A 83 -3.51 -7.10 -5.44
C ILE A 83 -4.94 -7.49 -5.02
N MET A 84 -5.37 -7.05 -3.84
CA MET A 84 -6.71 -7.38 -3.31
C MET A 84 -7.84 -6.69 -4.08
N TYR A 85 -7.59 -5.49 -4.60
CA TYR A 85 -8.61 -4.66 -5.24
C TYR A 85 -8.19 -4.25 -6.64
N PRO A 86 -8.25 -5.18 -7.63
CA PRO A 86 -7.78 -4.88 -8.99
C PRO A 86 -8.57 -3.79 -9.72
N GLU A 87 -9.77 -3.45 -9.25
CA GLU A 87 -10.63 -2.41 -9.84
C GLU A 87 -10.54 -1.06 -9.12
N VAL A 88 -9.62 -0.95 -8.16
CA VAL A 88 -9.33 0.27 -7.40
C VAL A 88 -8.00 0.84 -7.88
N SER A 89 -7.91 2.15 -8.03
CA SER A 89 -6.69 2.83 -8.46
C SER A 89 -5.84 3.22 -7.25
N PHE A 90 -4.58 2.85 -7.27
CA PHE A 90 -3.62 3.15 -6.21
C PHE A 90 -2.50 4.02 -6.75
N ARG A 91 -2.33 5.19 -6.14
CA ARG A 91 -1.18 6.06 -6.38
C ARG A 91 -0.27 6.01 -5.16
N LEU A 92 0.97 5.57 -5.37
CA LEU A 92 1.96 5.38 -4.33
C LEU A 92 3.00 6.49 -4.44
N ILE A 93 3.18 7.27 -3.39
CA ILE A 93 4.17 8.35 -3.39
C ILE A 93 5.16 8.21 -2.24
N ASP A 94 6.37 8.64 -2.47
CA ASP A 94 7.43 8.69 -1.48
C ASP A 94 8.47 9.72 -1.89
N GLY A 95 9.08 10.37 -0.89
CA GLY A 95 10.14 11.34 -1.11
C GLY A 95 11.50 10.71 -1.46
N THR A 96 11.61 9.39 -1.42
CA THR A 96 12.84 8.64 -1.69
C THR A 96 12.74 7.91 -3.03
N GLY A 97 13.46 8.41 -4.04
CA GLY A 97 13.39 7.87 -5.40
C GLY A 97 13.79 6.40 -5.51
N LYS A 98 14.77 5.96 -4.72
CA LYS A 98 15.22 4.56 -4.72
C LYS A 98 14.12 3.61 -4.26
N LYS A 99 13.33 3.99 -3.27
CA LYS A 99 12.21 3.19 -2.78
C LYS A 99 11.09 3.14 -3.81
N ILE A 100 10.79 4.25 -4.46
CA ILE A 100 9.78 4.30 -5.53
C ILE A 100 10.21 3.41 -6.71
N ARG A 101 11.50 3.34 -7.02
CA ARG A 101 11.99 2.42 -8.04
C ARG A 101 11.63 0.97 -7.69
N VAL A 102 11.83 0.56 -6.44
CA VAL A 102 11.45 -0.79 -5.99
C VAL A 102 9.96 -1.02 -6.15
N ALA A 103 9.13 -0.08 -5.67
CA ALA A 103 7.68 -0.19 -5.79
C ALA A 103 7.24 -0.33 -7.26
N THR A 104 7.80 0.47 -8.15
CA THR A 104 7.52 0.42 -9.59
C THR A 104 7.88 -0.92 -10.19
N GLU A 105 9.07 -1.42 -9.90
CA GLU A 105 9.57 -2.70 -10.45
C GLU A 105 8.78 -3.89 -9.92
N VAL A 106 8.43 -3.88 -8.64
CA VAL A 106 7.60 -4.93 -8.05
C VAL A 106 6.21 -4.93 -8.68
N ALA A 107 5.57 -3.79 -8.81
CA ALA A 107 4.25 -3.67 -9.43
C ALA A 107 4.28 -4.15 -10.89
N THR A 108 5.32 -3.80 -11.64
CA THR A 108 5.51 -4.23 -13.03
C THR A 108 5.70 -5.75 -13.11
N ALA A 109 6.56 -6.32 -12.27
CA ALA A 109 6.81 -7.77 -12.24
C ALA A 109 5.53 -8.57 -11.90
N LEU A 110 4.66 -8.01 -11.05
CA LEU A 110 3.39 -8.62 -10.70
C LEU A 110 2.31 -8.43 -11.78
N GLY A 111 2.55 -7.58 -12.76
CA GLY A 111 1.56 -7.26 -13.78
C GLY A 111 0.40 -6.41 -13.28
N LEU A 112 0.59 -5.63 -12.22
CA LEU A 112 -0.45 -4.75 -11.67
C LEU A 112 -0.70 -3.57 -12.59
N LYS A 113 -1.95 -3.39 -13.01
CA LYS A 113 -2.37 -2.30 -13.92
C LYS A 113 -2.98 -1.12 -13.18
N ASN A 114 -3.22 -1.27 -11.89
CA ASN A 114 -3.92 -0.30 -11.05
C ASN A 114 -3.00 0.43 -10.07
N VAL A 115 -1.69 0.39 -10.32
CA VAL A 115 -0.68 1.05 -9.48
C VAL A 115 0.10 2.06 -10.30
N GLU A 116 0.23 3.28 -9.76
CA GLU A 116 1.12 4.32 -10.25
C GLU A 116 2.02 4.73 -9.10
N ALA A 117 3.31 4.44 -9.18
CA ALA A 117 4.28 4.82 -8.17
C ALA A 117 5.07 6.05 -8.65
N VAL A 118 5.11 7.10 -7.83
CA VAL A 118 5.71 8.40 -8.22
C VAL A 118 6.62 8.91 -7.12
N HIS A 119 7.82 9.33 -7.50
CA HIS A 119 8.75 10.03 -6.62
C HIS A 119 8.24 11.46 -6.42
N LEU A 120 7.53 11.66 -5.31
CA LEU A 120 6.87 12.93 -5.02
C LEU A 120 6.71 13.11 -3.52
N ARG A 121 6.89 14.33 -3.03
CA ARG A 121 6.57 14.67 -1.66
C ARG A 121 5.07 14.95 -1.53
N GLY A 122 4.50 14.62 -0.37
CA GLY A 122 3.06 14.78 -0.13
C GLY A 122 2.56 16.21 -0.31
N GLU A 123 3.38 17.20 0.03
CA GLU A 123 3.05 18.62 -0.12
C GLU A 123 2.84 19.00 -1.60
N GLU A 124 3.48 18.29 -2.51
CA GLU A 124 3.40 18.54 -3.95
C GLU A 124 2.27 17.77 -4.64
N GLU A 125 1.65 16.82 -3.94
CA GLU A 125 0.53 16.03 -4.49
C GLU A 125 -0.72 16.90 -4.60
N LYS A 126 -1.28 16.97 -5.80
CA LYS A 126 -2.45 17.82 -6.09
C LYS A 126 -3.74 17.04 -6.35
N GLY A 127 -3.66 15.73 -6.41
CA GLY A 127 -4.82 14.88 -6.70
C GLY A 127 -5.81 14.80 -5.55
N LYS A 128 -7.04 14.38 -5.89
CA LYS A 128 -8.10 14.10 -4.93
C LYS A 128 -8.36 12.60 -4.89
N TYR A 129 -8.53 12.06 -3.69
CA TYR A 129 -8.66 10.63 -3.44
C TYR A 129 -9.82 10.36 -2.50
N ASP A 130 -10.38 9.16 -2.60
CA ASP A 130 -11.41 8.71 -1.66
C ASP A 130 -10.76 8.36 -0.31
N PHE A 131 -9.61 7.70 -0.35
CA PHE A 131 -8.87 7.36 0.85
C PHE A 131 -7.39 7.65 0.70
N ILE A 132 -6.78 8.05 1.80
CA ILE A 132 -5.34 8.16 1.94
C ILE A 132 -4.91 7.15 2.98
N VAL A 133 -4.02 6.24 2.61
CA VAL A 133 -3.49 5.22 3.50
C VAL A 133 -2.03 5.51 3.80
N SER A 134 -1.57 5.17 4.99
CA SER A 134 -0.18 5.37 5.38
C SER A 134 0.20 4.43 6.52
N ARG A 135 1.47 4.07 6.60
CA ARG A 135 2.02 3.28 7.70
C ARG A 135 2.72 4.17 8.73
N ALA A 136 2.00 5.14 9.28
CA ALA A 136 2.46 5.98 10.38
C ALA A 136 3.86 6.60 10.17
N VAL A 137 4.08 7.19 8.99
CA VAL A 137 5.35 7.85 8.64
C VAL A 137 5.59 9.12 9.46
N MET A 138 4.54 9.65 10.07
CA MET A 138 4.57 10.83 10.93
C MET A 138 3.34 10.83 11.86
N PRO A 139 3.30 11.69 12.92
CA PRO A 139 2.11 11.84 13.75
C PRO A 139 0.88 12.22 12.92
N LEU A 140 -0.29 11.67 13.29
CA LEU A 140 -1.53 11.88 12.54
C LEU A 140 -1.88 13.36 12.34
N PRO A 141 -1.77 14.26 13.33
CA PRO A 141 -2.05 15.67 13.10
C PRO A 141 -1.18 16.31 12.02
N ASP A 142 0.10 15.93 11.93
CA ASP A 142 1.01 16.42 10.90
C ASP A 142 0.65 15.88 9.52
N LEU A 143 0.31 14.60 9.44
CA LEU A 143 -0.17 13.97 8.21
C LEU A 143 -1.43 14.69 7.70
N MET A 144 -2.40 14.94 8.58
CA MET A 144 -3.64 15.60 8.21
C MET A 144 -3.43 17.01 7.64
N LYS A 145 -2.47 17.76 8.16
CA LYS A 145 -2.12 19.09 7.62
C LYS A 145 -1.68 19.01 6.15
N ILE A 146 -0.96 17.95 5.79
CA ILE A 146 -0.44 17.76 4.43
C ILE A 146 -1.52 17.24 3.49
N VAL A 147 -2.28 16.21 3.90
CA VAL A 147 -3.14 15.44 3.00
C VAL A 147 -4.61 15.87 2.99
N ARG A 148 -5.05 16.73 3.89
CA ARG A 148 -6.45 17.21 3.94
C ARG A 148 -6.92 17.71 2.58
N LYS A 149 -6.07 18.44 1.87
CA LYS A 149 -6.35 18.94 0.52
C LYS A 149 -6.58 17.84 -0.52
N ASN A 150 -6.14 16.61 -0.23
CA ASN A 150 -6.20 15.49 -1.15
C ASN A 150 -7.42 14.58 -0.91
N ILE A 151 -8.22 14.87 0.11
CA ILE A 151 -9.44 14.10 0.39
C ILE A 151 -10.58 14.64 -0.50
N GLY A 152 -11.14 13.74 -1.33
CA GLY A 152 -12.27 14.09 -2.18
C GLY A 152 -13.54 14.33 -1.36
N ALA A 153 -14.39 15.27 -1.83
CA ALA A 153 -15.61 15.62 -1.12
C ALA A 153 -16.73 14.62 -1.28
N LYS A 154 -16.77 13.89 -2.41
CA LYS A 154 -17.84 12.97 -2.75
C LYS A 154 -17.49 11.54 -2.37
N SER A 155 -18.23 10.97 -1.43
CA SER A 155 -18.03 9.59 -0.97
C SER A 155 -18.79 8.60 -1.84
N VAL A 156 -18.10 7.56 -2.32
CA VAL A 156 -18.71 6.47 -3.13
C VAL A 156 -18.74 5.15 -2.35
N ASN A 157 -18.03 5.05 -1.24
CA ASN A 157 -17.97 3.87 -0.39
C ASN A 157 -18.93 3.99 0.80
N ALA A 158 -19.18 2.89 1.50
CA ALA A 158 -20.02 2.88 2.70
C ALA A 158 -19.45 3.74 3.82
N ILE A 159 -18.11 3.84 3.89
CA ILE A 159 -17.42 4.72 4.82
C ILE A 159 -17.07 6.02 4.09
N GLU A 160 -17.22 7.14 4.79
CA GLU A 160 -16.86 8.45 4.24
C GLU A 160 -15.36 8.51 3.90
N ASN A 161 -15.04 9.32 2.90
CA ASN A 161 -13.66 9.58 2.50
C ASN A 161 -12.82 10.07 3.68
N GLY A 162 -11.59 9.60 3.76
CA GLY A 162 -10.73 9.98 4.86
C GLY A 162 -9.35 9.33 4.81
N VAL A 163 -8.71 9.31 5.97
CA VAL A 163 -7.35 8.80 6.15
C VAL A 163 -7.38 7.53 6.99
N ILE A 164 -6.67 6.51 6.54
CA ILE A 164 -6.50 5.25 7.26
C ILE A 164 -5.02 5.07 7.53
N VAL A 165 -4.65 5.04 8.82
CA VAL A 165 -3.26 4.90 9.24
C VAL A 165 -3.04 3.54 9.90
N LEU A 166 -2.04 2.81 9.43
CA LEU A 166 -1.55 1.60 10.08
C LEU A 166 -0.41 1.98 11.02
N LYS A 167 -0.54 1.62 12.28
CA LYS A 167 0.51 1.79 13.27
C LYS A 167 1.12 0.44 13.61
N GLY A 168 2.46 0.39 13.72
CA GLY A 168 3.19 -0.73 14.25
C GLY A 168 3.58 -0.50 15.71
N GLY A 169 3.95 -1.56 16.40
CA GLY A 169 4.39 -1.52 17.79
C GLY A 169 3.25 -1.58 18.80
N ASP A 170 3.62 -1.56 20.08
CA ASP A 170 2.66 -1.55 21.17
C ASP A 170 1.95 -0.20 21.23
N LEU A 171 0.64 -0.26 21.29
CA LEU A 171 -0.20 0.91 21.51
C LEU A 171 -0.24 1.26 22.98
#